data_d755b826a9e567e0d8c34c87921ff991
#
_entry.id   d755b826a9e567e0d8c34c87921ff991
#
_cell.length_a   1.000
_cell.length_b   1.000
_cell.length_c   1.000
_cell.angle_alpha   90.00
_cell.angle_beta   90.00
_cell.angle_gamma   90.00
#
_symmetry.space_group_name_H-M   'P 1'
#
loop_
_entity.id
_entity.type
_entity.pdbx_description
1 polymer ?
#
loop_
_entity_poly.entity_id
_entity_poly.type
_entity_poly.pdbx_seq_one_letter_code
_entity_poly.pdbx_strand_id
1 'polypeptide(L)'
;MINNNDDFYYMNEALKAKRASILAGVRSYVNSVSLKAQKARTNENVLNSAMSEVPQKERQANDIQRQQILKENLYNYLLNKREEVALQLAINEANIRVVEPPYGNKRPIAPRTMIFVLVGFVIGLALPSAYFGMLYSMDTALRSRKEVEDAMSLPIVGEIPRWEMSERSMRDGTKNLIATDQNNNSVAEAFRLLRYNLNFMVGKKDSKHVIMLTSSSPSQGKTFVSRNLSHILAQARKRVVLIDADIRKGTQSSLLGHGQGLTTYLNNDTDSYEDLLIRDKTDFDFIPSGIIPPNPAELLMNSRLEELIGKLKEVYDYIVID
;
A
#
# COMPACT_ATOMS: atom_id res chain seq x y z
N MET A 1 -3.02 -13.45 59.86
CA MET A 1 -2.33 -14.22 58.80
C MET A 1 -3.36 -14.48 57.73
N ILE A 2 -3.47 -13.59 56.81
CA ILE A 2 -4.51 -13.53 55.76
C ILE A 2 -3.97 -14.22 54.53
N ASN A 3 -4.80 -15.02 54.01
CA ASN A 3 -4.74 -16.05 53.02
C ASN A 3 -4.11 -15.58 51.68
N ASN A 4 -2.78 -15.68 51.59
CA ASN A 4 -2.01 -15.34 50.38
C ASN A 4 -2.07 -16.46 49.31
N ASN A 5 -2.73 -17.58 49.61
CA ASN A 5 -2.76 -18.75 48.72
C ASN A 5 -3.96 -18.74 47.75
N ASP A 6 -5.05 -18.13 48.17
CA ASP A 6 -6.27 -18.09 47.35
C ASP A 6 -6.14 -17.05 46.23
N ASP A 7 -5.51 -15.91 46.50
CA ASP A 7 -5.25 -14.88 45.44
C ASP A 7 -4.29 -15.40 44.37
N PHE A 8 -3.30 -16.21 44.74
CA PHE A 8 -2.41 -16.86 43.79
C PHE A 8 -3.13 -17.89 42.90
N TYR A 9 -4.11 -18.60 43.49
CA TYR A 9 -4.89 -19.59 42.74
C TYR A 9 -5.82 -18.94 41.73
N TYR A 10 -6.54 -17.89 42.12
CA TYR A 10 -7.41 -17.12 41.24
C TYR A 10 -6.62 -16.40 40.11
N MET A 11 -5.42 -15.89 40.43
CA MET A 11 -4.57 -15.23 39.45
C MET A 11 -4.02 -16.23 38.44
N ASN A 12 -3.69 -17.45 38.85
CA ASN A 12 -3.19 -18.50 37.98
C ASN A 12 -4.31 -19.07 37.06
N GLU A 13 -5.55 -19.18 37.56
CA GLU A 13 -6.71 -19.55 36.75
C GLU A 13 -7.08 -18.45 35.73
N ALA A 14 -7.07 -17.20 36.14
CA ALA A 14 -7.31 -16.07 35.22
C ALA A 14 -6.24 -15.98 34.15
N LEU A 15 -4.98 -16.29 34.47
CA LEU A 15 -3.87 -16.38 33.52
C LEU A 15 -4.04 -17.52 32.50
N LYS A 16 -4.48 -18.70 32.99
CA LYS A 16 -4.79 -19.84 32.10
C LYS A 16 -5.96 -19.53 31.15
N ALA A 17 -7.01 -18.92 31.68
CA ALA A 17 -8.17 -18.52 30.87
C ALA A 17 -7.79 -17.49 29.81
N LYS A 18 -6.99 -16.50 30.18
CA LYS A 18 -6.49 -15.47 29.24
C LYS A 18 -5.57 -16.07 28.19
N ARG A 19 -4.70 -17.00 28.56
CA ARG A 19 -3.83 -17.73 27.61
C ARG A 19 -4.64 -18.59 26.63
N ALA A 20 -5.70 -19.26 27.12
CA ALA A 20 -6.60 -20.03 26.25
C ALA A 20 -7.36 -19.15 25.27
N SER A 21 -7.84 -18.00 25.72
CA SER A 21 -8.52 -17.01 24.86
C SER A 21 -7.58 -16.45 23.77
N ILE A 22 -6.34 -16.12 24.12
CA ILE A 22 -5.33 -15.66 23.16
C ILE A 22 -5.00 -16.75 22.14
N LEU A 23 -4.81 -17.98 22.61
CA LEU A 23 -4.54 -19.13 21.73
C LEU A 23 -5.71 -19.40 20.78
N ALA A 24 -6.95 -19.27 21.26
CA ALA A 24 -8.15 -19.39 20.41
C ALA A 24 -8.21 -18.26 19.36
N GLY A 25 -7.89 -17.03 19.76
CA GLY A 25 -7.81 -15.89 18.86
C GLY A 25 -6.74 -16.06 17.78
N VAL A 26 -5.55 -16.50 18.17
CA VAL A 26 -4.45 -16.78 17.22
C VAL A 26 -4.82 -17.92 16.26
N ARG A 27 -5.43 -19.01 16.77
CA ARG A 27 -5.92 -20.08 15.91
C ARG A 27 -6.97 -19.62 14.91
N SER A 28 -7.93 -18.82 15.35
CA SER A 28 -8.95 -18.23 14.49
C SER A 28 -8.33 -17.35 13.42
N TYR A 29 -7.33 -16.53 13.79
CA TYR A 29 -6.62 -15.68 12.86
C TYR A 29 -5.82 -16.49 11.83
N VAL A 30 -5.06 -17.50 12.28
CA VAL A 30 -4.32 -18.42 11.40
C VAL A 30 -5.26 -19.13 10.42
N ASN A 31 -6.40 -19.62 10.91
CA ASN A 31 -7.39 -20.25 10.06
C ASN A 31 -7.99 -19.27 9.03
N SER A 32 -8.25 -18.04 9.43
CA SER A 32 -8.77 -17.02 8.52
C SER A 32 -7.75 -16.65 7.43
N VAL A 33 -6.47 -16.56 7.79
CA VAL A 33 -5.38 -16.32 6.84
C VAL A 33 -5.17 -17.49 5.90
N SER A 34 -5.19 -18.73 6.44
CA SER A 34 -5.07 -19.93 5.59
C SER A 34 -6.24 -20.08 4.62
N LEU A 35 -7.46 -19.77 5.06
CA LEU A 35 -8.64 -19.77 4.18
C LEU A 35 -8.56 -18.69 3.10
N LYS A 36 -8.06 -17.51 3.43
CA LYS A 36 -7.81 -16.45 2.44
C LYS A 36 -6.73 -16.84 1.44
N ALA A 37 -5.64 -17.47 1.92
CA ALA A 37 -4.57 -17.96 1.07
C ALA A 37 -5.07 -19.08 0.13
N GLN A 38 -5.92 -19.96 0.65
CA GLN A 38 -6.52 -21.04 -0.15
C GLN A 38 -7.48 -20.49 -1.21
N LYS A 39 -8.32 -19.50 -0.85
CA LYS A 39 -9.18 -18.81 -1.82
C LYS A 39 -8.37 -18.06 -2.89
N ALA A 40 -7.27 -17.41 -2.50
CA ALA A 40 -6.39 -16.75 -3.46
C ALA A 40 -5.77 -17.73 -4.45
N ARG A 41 -5.26 -18.88 -3.97
CA ARG A 41 -4.72 -19.97 -4.83
C ARG A 41 -5.80 -20.57 -5.73
N THR A 42 -7.00 -20.77 -5.21
CA THR A 42 -8.11 -21.28 -6.02
C THR A 42 -8.48 -20.29 -7.13
N ASN A 43 -8.57 -19.00 -6.80
CA ASN A 43 -8.82 -17.95 -7.79
C ASN A 43 -7.70 -17.85 -8.83
N GLU A 44 -6.44 -17.96 -8.40
CA GLU A 44 -5.28 -18.00 -9.30
C GLU A 44 -5.34 -19.20 -10.25
N ASN A 45 -5.67 -20.38 -9.74
CA ASN A 45 -5.83 -21.57 -10.56
C ASN A 45 -7.00 -21.47 -11.55
N VAL A 46 -8.13 -20.90 -11.11
CA VAL A 46 -9.28 -20.63 -11.99
C VAL A 46 -8.92 -19.59 -13.06
N LEU A 47 -8.17 -18.55 -12.68
CA LEU A 47 -7.71 -17.54 -13.63
C LEU A 47 -6.71 -18.12 -14.64
N ASN A 48 -5.75 -18.91 -14.17
CA ASN A 48 -4.78 -19.57 -15.02
C ASN A 48 -5.43 -20.61 -15.96
N SER A 49 -6.42 -21.36 -15.47
CA SER A 49 -7.17 -22.28 -16.33
C SER A 49 -8.01 -21.52 -17.37
N ALA A 50 -8.66 -20.43 -16.98
CA ALA A 50 -9.39 -19.58 -17.91
C ALA A 50 -8.44 -18.93 -18.94
N MET A 51 -7.28 -18.44 -18.51
CA MET A 51 -6.26 -17.89 -19.42
C MET A 51 -5.66 -18.93 -20.36
N SER A 52 -5.56 -20.20 -19.95
CA SER A 52 -5.07 -21.27 -20.82
C SER A 52 -6.07 -21.67 -21.91
N GLU A 53 -7.36 -21.43 -21.68
CA GLU A 53 -8.41 -21.66 -22.70
C GLU A 53 -8.52 -20.55 -23.75
N VAL A 54 -8.12 -19.32 -23.38
CA VAL A 54 -8.23 -18.15 -24.28
C VAL A 54 -7.50 -18.37 -25.61
N PRO A 55 -6.24 -18.86 -25.64
CA PRO A 55 -5.55 -19.08 -26.91
C PRO A 55 -6.20 -20.15 -27.79
N GLN A 56 -6.87 -21.13 -27.18
CA GLN A 56 -7.59 -22.15 -27.95
C GLN A 56 -8.87 -21.58 -28.54
N LYS A 57 -9.62 -20.80 -27.78
CA LYS A 57 -10.83 -20.11 -28.27
C LYS A 57 -10.50 -19.05 -29.32
N GLU A 58 -9.40 -18.34 -29.14
CA GLU A 58 -8.90 -17.40 -30.15
C GLU A 58 -8.49 -18.12 -31.44
N ARG A 59 -7.79 -19.23 -31.37
CA ARG A 59 -7.46 -20.03 -32.55
C ARG A 59 -8.71 -20.55 -33.24
N GLN A 60 -9.68 -21.07 -32.49
CA GLN A 60 -10.96 -21.51 -33.06
C GLN A 60 -11.74 -20.35 -33.68
N ALA A 61 -11.79 -19.21 -33.01
CA ALA A 61 -12.44 -18.02 -33.55
C ALA A 61 -11.76 -17.54 -34.84
N ASN A 62 -10.43 -17.50 -34.85
CA ASN A 62 -9.65 -17.14 -36.04
C ASN A 62 -9.82 -18.15 -37.18
N ASP A 63 -9.90 -19.45 -36.88
CA ASP A 63 -10.16 -20.47 -37.89
C ASP A 63 -11.58 -20.36 -38.47
N ILE A 64 -12.58 -20.12 -37.61
CA ILE A 64 -13.96 -19.86 -38.06
C ILE A 64 -14.01 -18.58 -38.89
N GLN A 65 -13.36 -17.52 -38.47
CA GLN A 65 -13.31 -16.25 -39.19
C GLN A 65 -12.60 -16.41 -40.53
N ARG A 66 -11.49 -17.16 -40.61
CA ARG A 66 -10.83 -17.50 -41.86
C ARG A 66 -11.75 -18.31 -42.80
N GLN A 67 -12.45 -19.31 -42.24
CA GLN A 67 -13.41 -20.07 -43.04
C GLN A 67 -14.57 -19.20 -43.52
N GLN A 68 -15.04 -18.27 -42.71
CA GLN A 68 -16.09 -17.35 -43.08
C GLN A 68 -15.65 -16.42 -44.19
N ILE A 69 -14.46 -15.82 -44.07
CA ILE A 69 -13.85 -14.98 -45.11
C ILE A 69 -13.63 -15.76 -46.44
N LEU A 70 -13.15 -17.00 -46.32
CA LEU A 70 -12.96 -17.87 -47.49
C LEU A 70 -14.29 -18.20 -48.16
N LYS A 71 -15.34 -18.51 -47.39
CA LYS A 71 -16.69 -18.77 -47.95
C LYS A 71 -17.28 -17.53 -48.55
N GLU A 72 -17.10 -16.36 -47.92
CA GLU A 72 -17.57 -15.10 -48.41
C GLU A 72 -16.87 -14.71 -49.73
N ASN A 73 -15.55 -14.85 -49.77
CA ASN A 73 -14.78 -14.63 -50.97
C ASN A 73 -15.16 -15.61 -52.08
N LEU A 74 -15.35 -16.88 -51.78
CA LEU A 74 -15.79 -17.89 -52.72
C LEU A 74 -17.20 -17.59 -53.23
N TYR A 75 -18.12 -17.21 -52.31
CA TYR A 75 -19.46 -16.81 -52.70
C TYR A 75 -19.47 -15.62 -53.63
N ASN A 76 -18.71 -14.57 -53.27
CA ASN A 76 -18.58 -13.37 -54.11
C ASN A 76 -17.95 -13.69 -55.46
N TYR A 77 -16.91 -14.54 -55.45
CA TYR A 77 -16.29 -15.00 -56.70
C TYR A 77 -17.30 -15.76 -57.60
N LEU A 78 -18.06 -16.71 -57.00
CA LEU A 78 -19.07 -17.47 -57.76
C LEU A 78 -20.23 -16.59 -58.24
N LEU A 79 -20.63 -15.61 -57.42
CA LEU A 79 -21.65 -14.63 -57.81
C LEU A 79 -21.18 -13.80 -59.01
N ASN A 80 -19.95 -13.27 -58.90
CA ASN A 80 -19.37 -12.50 -60.03
C ASN A 80 -19.18 -13.37 -61.27
N LYS A 81 -18.78 -14.64 -61.06
CA LYS A 81 -18.63 -15.54 -62.22
C LYS A 81 -19.97 -15.94 -62.84
N ARG A 82 -21.00 -16.11 -62.03
CA ARG A 82 -22.38 -16.31 -62.52
C ARG A 82 -22.88 -15.10 -63.34
N GLU A 83 -22.63 -13.89 -62.79
CA GLU A 83 -23.01 -12.68 -63.52
C GLU A 83 -22.22 -12.49 -64.83
N GLU A 84 -20.92 -12.79 -64.77
CA GLU A 84 -20.06 -12.76 -65.99
C GLU A 84 -20.58 -13.72 -67.05
N VAL A 85 -20.89 -14.98 -66.65
CA VAL A 85 -21.45 -15.97 -67.59
C VAL A 85 -22.84 -15.56 -68.07
N ALA A 86 -23.70 -15.01 -67.22
CA ALA A 86 -25.01 -14.49 -67.62
C ALA A 86 -24.89 -13.32 -68.57
N LEU A 87 -23.95 -12.43 -68.35
CA LEU A 87 -23.63 -11.34 -69.28
C LEU A 87 -23.07 -11.86 -70.61
N GLN A 88 -22.16 -12.87 -70.57
CA GLN A 88 -21.64 -13.48 -71.79
C GLN A 88 -22.74 -14.16 -72.64
N LEU A 89 -23.69 -14.82 -72.00
CA LEU A 89 -24.85 -15.43 -72.63
C LEU A 89 -25.79 -14.35 -73.24
N ALA A 90 -26.00 -13.25 -72.49
CA ALA A 90 -26.84 -12.15 -72.94
C ALA A 90 -26.19 -11.39 -74.13
N ILE A 91 -24.86 -11.28 -74.18
CA ILE A 91 -24.13 -10.65 -75.26
C ILE A 91 -24.19 -11.48 -76.59
N ASN A 92 -24.28 -12.83 -76.44
CA ASN A 92 -24.39 -13.71 -77.58
C ASN A 92 -25.78 -13.67 -78.27
N GLU A 93 -26.82 -13.11 -77.63
CA GLU A 93 -28.18 -13.07 -78.19
C GLU A 93 -28.68 -11.70 -78.60
N ALA A 94 -27.96 -10.62 -78.31
CA ALA A 94 -28.49 -9.29 -78.65
C ALA A 94 -27.48 -8.38 -79.29
N ASN A 95 -27.84 -7.92 -80.54
CA ASN A 95 -27.34 -6.67 -81.10
C ASN A 95 -27.72 -5.49 -80.21
N ILE A 96 -27.07 -5.33 -79.09
CA ILE A 96 -27.32 -4.23 -78.16
C ILE A 96 -26.62 -3.00 -78.73
N ARG A 97 -27.40 -2.11 -79.30
CA ARG A 97 -26.96 -0.77 -79.65
C ARG A 97 -26.98 0.07 -78.38
N VAL A 98 -25.85 0.41 -77.86
CA VAL A 98 -25.73 1.36 -76.77
C VAL A 98 -26.18 2.72 -77.25
N VAL A 99 -27.38 3.15 -76.82
CA VAL A 99 -27.98 4.42 -77.19
C VAL A 99 -27.49 5.56 -76.30
N GLU A 100 -27.08 5.23 -75.11
CA GLU A 100 -26.55 6.21 -74.12
C GLU A 100 -25.25 5.76 -73.47
N PRO A 101 -24.25 6.63 -73.35
CA PRO A 101 -23.05 6.30 -72.59
C PRO A 101 -23.39 6.12 -71.09
N PRO A 102 -22.70 5.22 -70.40
CA PRO A 102 -22.96 5.02 -69.04
C PRO A 102 -22.68 6.29 -68.18
N TYR A 103 -23.71 6.82 -67.55
CA TYR A 103 -23.56 7.94 -66.68
C TYR A 103 -23.07 7.38 -65.33
N GLY A 104 -21.78 7.41 -65.07
CA GLY A 104 -21.20 7.16 -63.79
C GLY A 104 -21.37 8.37 -62.88
N ASN A 105 -21.88 8.18 -61.72
CA ASN A 105 -21.92 9.24 -60.71
C ASN A 105 -20.46 9.61 -60.35
N LYS A 106 -20.06 10.86 -60.64
CA LYS A 106 -18.67 11.33 -60.38
C LYS A 106 -18.30 11.36 -58.87
N ARG A 107 -19.29 11.13 -58.03
CA ARG A 107 -19.05 11.06 -56.57
C ARG A 107 -19.06 9.61 -56.15
N PRO A 108 -18.01 9.14 -55.45
CA PRO A 108 -17.95 7.79 -54.91
C PRO A 108 -19.11 7.58 -53.96
N ILE A 109 -19.90 6.52 -54.15
CA ILE A 109 -21.04 6.15 -53.30
C ILE A 109 -20.54 5.45 -52.01
N ALA A 110 -19.38 4.82 -52.12
CA ALA A 110 -18.68 4.17 -50.98
C ALA A 110 -17.15 4.26 -51.20
N PRO A 111 -16.36 4.29 -50.14
CA PRO A 111 -16.77 4.41 -48.74
C PRO A 111 -17.23 5.82 -48.37
N ARG A 112 -18.18 5.95 -47.47
CA ARG A 112 -18.57 7.26 -46.91
C ARG A 112 -17.45 7.74 -45.98
N THR A 113 -16.46 8.43 -46.53
CA THR A 113 -15.25 8.90 -45.84
C THR A 113 -15.56 9.61 -44.49
N MET A 114 -16.66 10.37 -44.46
CA MET A 114 -17.07 11.11 -43.28
C MET A 114 -17.43 10.16 -42.10
N ILE A 115 -18.02 9.00 -42.41
CA ILE A 115 -18.34 7.99 -41.38
C ILE A 115 -17.05 7.36 -40.85
N PHE A 116 -16.11 7.04 -41.72
CA PHE A 116 -14.83 6.46 -41.28
C PHE A 116 -14.00 7.45 -40.47
N VAL A 117 -13.99 8.72 -40.83
CA VAL A 117 -13.35 9.77 -40.03
C VAL A 117 -14.02 9.93 -38.69
N LEU A 118 -15.36 9.93 -38.65
CA LEU A 118 -16.10 10.02 -37.38
C LEU A 118 -15.83 8.81 -36.45
N VAL A 119 -15.88 7.60 -37.03
CA VAL A 119 -15.61 6.37 -36.27
C VAL A 119 -14.16 6.36 -35.80
N GLY A 120 -13.20 6.73 -36.66
CA GLY A 120 -11.80 6.85 -36.29
C GLY A 120 -11.57 7.87 -35.14
N PHE A 121 -12.27 9.00 -35.21
CA PHE A 121 -12.21 10.02 -34.17
C PHE A 121 -12.78 9.50 -32.84
N VAL A 122 -13.94 8.84 -32.88
CA VAL A 122 -14.56 8.25 -31.66
C VAL A 122 -13.67 7.18 -31.04
N ILE A 123 -13.13 6.27 -31.85
CA ILE A 123 -12.22 5.23 -31.38
C ILE A 123 -10.92 5.85 -30.83
N GLY A 124 -10.37 6.83 -31.55
CA GLY A 124 -9.16 7.54 -31.16
C GLY A 124 -9.30 8.29 -29.84
N LEU A 125 -10.50 8.73 -29.50
CA LEU A 125 -10.79 9.38 -28.20
C LEU A 125 -11.16 8.35 -27.11
N ALA A 126 -11.91 7.32 -27.47
CA ALA A 126 -12.39 6.31 -26.54
C ALA A 126 -11.25 5.44 -25.97
N LEU A 127 -10.29 5.03 -26.81
CA LEU A 127 -9.19 4.16 -26.36
C LEU A 127 -8.29 4.83 -25.32
N PRO A 128 -7.78 6.05 -25.50
CA PRO A 128 -7.01 6.73 -24.46
C PRO A 128 -7.84 6.99 -23.21
N SER A 129 -9.11 7.40 -23.35
CA SER A 129 -9.98 7.65 -22.21
C SER A 129 -10.24 6.39 -21.39
N ALA A 130 -10.47 5.25 -22.04
CA ALA A 130 -10.62 3.97 -21.40
C ALA A 130 -9.32 3.52 -20.69
N TYR A 131 -8.17 3.71 -21.36
CA TYR A 131 -6.87 3.40 -20.80
C TYR A 131 -6.57 4.22 -19.53
N PHE A 132 -6.73 5.55 -19.61
CA PHE A 132 -6.54 6.40 -18.43
C PHE A 132 -7.59 6.17 -17.34
N GLY A 133 -8.84 5.88 -17.71
CA GLY A 133 -9.89 5.50 -16.77
C GLY A 133 -9.55 4.21 -16.03
N MET A 134 -9.02 3.21 -16.74
CA MET A 134 -8.55 1.97 -16.13
C MET A 134 -7.37 2.21 -15.17
N LEU A 135 -6.36 2.99 -15.59
CA LEU A 135 -5.24 3.35 -14.72
C LEU A 135 -5.71 4.10 -13.48
N TYR A 136 -6.64 5.04 -13.62
CA TYR A 136 -7.22 5.79 -12.51
C TYR A 136 -7.99 4.89 -11.53
N SER A 137 -8.74 3.91 -12.05
CA SER A 137 -9.48 2.94 -11.22
C SER A 137 -8.56 1.96 -10.48
N MET A 138 -7.36 1.71 -10.97
CA MET A 138 -6.36 0.87 -10.32
C MET A 138 -5.48 1.64 -9.32
N ASP A 139 -5.56 2.97 -9.34
CA ASP A 139 -4.79 3.81 -8.43
C ASP A 139 -5.49 3.86 -7.06
N THR A 140 -4.95 3.12 -6.11
CA THR A 140 -5.41 3.06 -4.71
C THR A 140 -4.67 4.04 -3.80
N ALA A 141 -3.87 4.95 -4.36
CA ALA A 141 -3.13 5.92 -3.57
C ALA A 141 -4.08 6.97 -2.97
N LEU A 142 -4.04 7.10 -1.67
CA LEU A 142 -4.74 8.16 -0.94
C LEU A 142 -4.06 9.51 -1.24
N ARG A 143 -4.77 10.43 -1.85
CA ARG A 143 -4.24 11.73 -2.29
C ARG A 143 -4.79 12.92 -1.53
N SER A 144 -5.89 12.75 -0.83
CA SER A 144 -6.52 13.85 -0.10
C SER A 144 -6.97 13.42 1.29
N ARG A 145 -6.96 14.38 2.19
CA ARG A 145 -7.48 14.23 3.55
C ARG A 145 -8.92 13.72 3.54
N LYS A 146 -9.75 14.26 2.63
CA LYS A 146 -11.15 13.89 2.53
C LYS A 146 -11.36 12.42 2.19
N GLU A 147 -10.53 11.85 1.32
CA GLU A 147 -10.58 10.41 1.00
C GLU A 147 -10.30 9.52 2.22
N VAL A 148 -9.39 9.99 3.10
CA VAL A 148 -9.08 9.28 4.35
C VAL A 148 -10.23 9.42 5.35
N GLU A 149 -10.81 10.61 5.48
CA GLU A 149 -11.97 10.88 6.35
C GLU A 149 -13.20 10.08 5.91
N ASP A 150 -13.44 9.98 4.60
CA ASP A 150 -14.55 9.21 4.04
C ASP A 150 -14.34 7.68 4.17
N ALA A 151 -13.08 7.23 4.13
CA ALA A 151 -12.72 5.81 4.23
C ALA A 151 -12.65 5.28 5.66
N MET A 152 -12.30 6.15 6.63
CA MET A 152 -12.06 5.75 8.02
C MET A 152 -12.75 6.70 8.98
N SER A 153 -13.44 6.14 9.98
CA SER A 153 -14.04 6.90 11.10
C SER A 153 -13.04 7.34 12.18
N LEU A 154 -11.74 7.29 11.88
CA LEU A 154 -10.69 7.66 12.82
C LEU A 154 -10.33 9.15 12.66
N PRO A 155 -10.04 9.85 13.75
CA PRO A 155 -9.64 11.24 13.69
C PRO A 155 -8.28 11.40 13.02
N ILE A 156 -8.18 12.31 12.06
CA ILE A 156 -6.90 12.69 11.46
C ILE A 156 -6.20 13.68 12.37
N VAL A 157 -5.08 13.27 12.92
CA VAL A 157 -4.30 14.08 13.88
C VAL A 157 -3.47 15.14 13.17
N GLY A 158 -2.96 14.85 11.98
CA GLY A 158 -2.15 15.76 11.19
C GLY A 158 -1.77 15.24 9.83
N GLU A 159 -1.32 16.16 8.99
CA GLU A 159 -0.81 15.86 7.65
C GLU A 159 0.64 16.36 7.59
N ILE A 160 1.55 15.48 7.19
CA ILE A 160 2.96 15.82 7.05
C ILE A 160 3.29 15.80 5.56
N PRO A 161 3.73 16.94 4.99
CA PRO A 161 4.11 16.99 3.59
C PRO A 161 5.29 16.06 3.29
N ARG A 162 5.32 15.51 2.08
CA ARG A 162 6.45 14.71 1.62
C ARG A 162 7.71 15.57 1.62
N TRP A 163 8.72 15.07 2.27
CA TRP A 163 10.05 15.69 2.31
C TRP A 163 11.04 14.87 1.50
N GLU A 164 11.66 15.49 0.52
CA GLU A 164 12.74 14.86 -0.24
C GLU A 164 14.08 15.14 0.46
N MET A 165 14.59 14.12 1.11
CA MET A 165 15.93 14.22 1.73
C MET A 165 17.01 14.14 0.66
N SER A 166 17.98 15.06 0.73
CA SER A 166 19.22 14.94 -0.03
C SER A 166 19.98 13.68 0.42
N GLU A 167 20.62 12.98 -0.51
CA GLU A 167 21.44 11.79 -0.20
C GLU A 167 22.54 12.06 0.86
N ARG A 168 23.03 13.29 0.94
CA ARG A 168 23.97 13.72 1.98
C ARG A 168 23.37 13.77 3.37
N SER A 169 22.09 14.10 3.48
CA SER A 169 21.35 14.13 4.76
C SER A 169 21.00 12.74 5.25
N MET A 170 20.88 11.77 4.37
CA MET A 170 20.59 10.38 4.76
C MET A 170 21.76 9.72 5.50
N ARG A 171 23.00 10.12 5.21
CA ARG A 171 24.22 9.54 5.84
C ARG A 171 24.52 10.14 7.21
N ASP A 172 24.03 11.33 7.50
CA ASP A 172 24.25 12.02 8.76
C ASP A 172 22.96 11.95 9.60
N GLY A 173 22.89 10.95 10.50
CA GLY A 173 21.71 10.65 11.31
C GLY A 173 21.16 11.83 12.13
N THR A 174 21.99 12.86 12.40
CA THR A 174 21.57 14.06 13.14
C THR A 174 20.87 15.08 12.25
N LYS A 175 21.12 15.09 10.95
CA LYS A 175 20.50 16.05 9.99
C LYS A 175 19.08 15.66 9.57
N ASN A 176 18.58 14.52 10.00
CA ASN A 176 17.21 14.07 9.72
C ASN A 176 16.16 14.74 10.62
N LEU A 177 16.57 15.57 11.57
CA LEU A 177 15.67 16.39 12.39
C LEU A 177 15.39 17.71 11.66
N ILE A 178 14.21 17.79 11.06
CA ILE A 178 13.77 18.94 10.26
C ILE A 178 13.00 19.94 11.12
N ALA A 179 12.35 19.46 12.16
CA ALA A 179 11.53 20.27 13.07
C ALA A 179 12.36 21.08 14.06
N THR A 180 13.50 21.67 13.62
CA THR A 180 14.35 22.54 14.45
C THR A 180 13.76 23.94 14.51
N ASP A 181 13.93 24.67 15.62
CA ASP A 181 13.40 26.03 15.82
C ASP A 181 13.88 27.03 14.74
N GLN A 182 15.00 26.76 14.08
CA GLN A 182 15.56 27.61 13.03
C GLN A 182 14.98 27.34 11.63
N ASN A 183 14.21 26.26 11.44
CA ASN A 183 13.67 25.89 10.15
C ASN A 183 12.18 26.27 10.06
N ASN A 184 11.88 27.38 9.42
CA ASN A 184 10.53 27.78 9.03
C ASN A 184 10.08 27.10 7.73
N ASN A 185 10.19 25.78 7.64
CA ASN A 185 9.68 25.04 6.50
C ASN A 185 8.29 24.45 6.80
N SER A 186 7.55 24.13 5.74
CA SER A 186 6.18 23.59 5.86
C SER A 186 6.11 22.29 6.67
N VAL A 187 7.19 21.49 6.66
CA VAL A 187 7.27 20.23 7.40
C VAL A 187 7.42 20.49 8.90
N ALA A 188 8.28 21.43 9.29
CA ALA A 188 8.42 21.80 10.71
C ALA A 188 7.11 22.34 11.28
N GLU A 189 6.38 23.14 10.51
CA GLU A 189 5.08 23.65 10.92
C GLU A 189 4.03 22.52 11.03
N ALA A 190 4.04 21.55 10.12
CA ALA A 190 3.18 20.39 10.20
C ALA A 190 3.43 19.58 11.49
N PHE A 191 4.69 19.42 11.91
CA PHE A 191 5.02 18.75 13.18
C PHE A 191 4.61 19.56 14.41
N ARG A 192 4.71 20.92 14.38
CA ARG A 192 4.18 21.76 15.45
C ARG A 192 2.67 21.61 15.59
N LEU A 193 1.95 21.60 14.47
CA LEU A 193 0.52 21.38 14.43
C LEU A 193 0.15 19.97 14.93
N LEU A 194 0.89 18.93 14.48
CA LEU A 194 0.74 17.56 14.96
C LEU A 194 0.87 17.47 16.48
N ARG A 195 1.90 18.09 17.06
CA ARG A 195 2.08 18.17 18.52
C ARG A 195 0.89 18.85 19.21
N TYR A 196 0.41 19.96 18.66
CA TYR A 196 -0.74 20.68 19.21
C TYR A 196 -1.99 19.80 19.24
N ASN A 197 -2.28 19.14 18.12
CA ASN A 197 -3.44 18.26 18.01
C ASN A 197 -3.32 17.03 18.92
N LEU A 198 -2.14 16.44 19.01
CA LEU A 198 -1.88 15.34 19.96
C LEU A 198 -2.15 15.76 21.40
N ASN A 199 -1.64 16.93 21.84
CA ASN A 199 -1.88 17.45 23.18
C ASN A 199 -3.37 17.66 23.45
N PHE A 200 -4.12 18.10 22.45
CA PHE A 200 -5.57 18.30 22.56
C PHE A 200 -6.32 16.97 22.70
N MET A 201 -5.94 15.96 21.92
CA MET A 201 -6.57 14.63 21.96
C MET A 201 -6.29 13.90 23.25
N VAL A 202 -5.08 14.02 23.77
CA VAL A 202 -4.63 13.28 24.97
C VAL A 202 -5.10 13.92 26.27
N GLY A 203 -5.52 15.16 26.28
CA GLY A 203 -6.44 15.84 27.20
C GLY A 203 -6.04 16.04 28.65
N LYS A 204 -5.02 15.43 29.23
CA LYS A 204 -4.60 15.64 30.64
C LYS A 204 -3.14 16.07 30.72
N LYS A 205 -2.91 17.19 31.37
CA LYS A 205 -1.59 17.84 31.52
C LYS A 205 -0.56 17.00 32.30
N ASP A 206 -0.99 16.03 33.10
CA ASP A 206 -0.14 15.26 34.03
C ASP A 206 -0.11 13.75 33.73
N SER A 207 -0.68 13.31 32.61
CA SER A 207 -0.65 11.90 32.23
C SER A 207 0.61 11.56 31.41
N LYS A 208 1.13 10.37 31.67
CA LYS A 208 2.24 9.79 30.89
C LYS A 208 1.68 9.13 29.64
N HIS A 209 2.29 9.41 28.50
CA HIS A 209 1.74 9.00 27.22
C HIS A 209 2.68 8.07 26.48
N VAL A 210 2.12 6.99 25.95
CA VAL A 210 2.81 6.08 25.03
C VAL A 210 2.21 6.23 23.66
N ILE A 211 3.02 6.59 22.70
CA ILE A 211 2.65 6.79 21.30
C ILE A 211 3.36 5.77 20.45
N MET A 212 2.63 4.86 19.83
CA MET A 212 3.18 3.89 18.92
C MET A 212 2.85 4.29 17.47
N LEU A 213 3.86 4.31 16.61
CA LEU A 213 3.70 4.56 15.19
C LEU A 213 3.64 3.26 14.42
N THR A 214 2.63 3.12 13.60
CA THR A 214 2.48 1.97 12.70
C THR A 214 2.16 2.42 11.28
N SER A 215 2.35 1.56 10.31
CA SER A 215 1.99 1.81 8.90
C SER A 215 1.57 0.54 8.20
N SER A 216 0.76 0.66 7.17
CA SER A 216 0.29 -0.46 6.36
C SER A 216 1.39 -1.08 5.48
N SER A 217 2.43 -0.30 5.13
CA SER A 217 3.52 -0.73 4.26
C SER A 217 4.87 -0.24 4.78
N PRO A 218 5.97 -0.91 4.44
CA PRO A 218 7.32 -0.45 4.77
C PRO A 218 7.64 0.85 4.03
N SER A 219 8.58 1.61 4.56
CA SER A 219 9.12 2.85 3.97
C SER A 219 8.11 4.00 3.81
N GLN A 220 7.04 4.02 4.61
CA GLN A 220 6.06 5.12 4.63
C GLN A 220 6.45 6.29 5.56
N GLY A 221 7.66 6.29 6.08
CA GLY A 221 8.19 7.40 6.87
C GLY A 221 7.94 7.31 8.38
N LYS A 222 7.58 6.12 8.95
CA LYS A 222 7.43 5.97 10.40
C LYS A 222 8.60 6.55 11.19
N THR A 223 9.79 6.08 10.89
CA THR A 223 11.05 6.51 11.52
C THR A 223 11.31 8.01 11.38
N PHE A 224 10.92 8.59 10.25
CA PHE A 224 10.99 10.04 10.06
C PHE A 224 10.01 10.77 10.98
N VAL A 225 8.80 10.26 11.09
CA VAL A 225 7.74 10.85 11.92
C VAL A 225 8.06 10.68 13.40
N SER A 226 8.47 9.49 13.85
CA SER A 226 8.80 9.20 15.25
C SER A 226 9.91 10.10 15.79
N ARG A 227 10.99 10.26 15.03
CA ARG A 227 12.13 11.12 15.42
C ARG A 227 11.76 12.59 15.49
N ASN A 228 11.09 13.12 14.46
CA ASN A 228 10.70 14.53 14.44
C ASN A 228 9.61 14.85 15.47
N LEU A 229 8.69 13.90 15.73
CA LEU A 229 7.71 14.04 16.79
C LEU A 229 8.39 14.05 18.16
N SER A 230 9.33 13.15 18.43
CA SER A 230 10.09 13.12 19.68
C SER A 230 10.85 14.42 19.90
N HIS A 231 11.49 14.93 18.87
CA HIS A 231 12.23 16.19 18.91
C HIS A 231 11.30 17.39 19.23
N ILE A 232 10.17 17.53 18.52
CA ILE A 232 9.24 18.64 18.73
C ILE A 232 8.54 18.59 20.11
N LEU A 233 8.36 17.39 20.67
CA LEU A 233 7.87 17.20 22.04
C LEU A 233 8.92 17.60 23.06
N ALA A 234 10.18 17.24 22.84
CA ALA A 234 11.30 17.62 23.69
C ALA A 234 11.56 19.14 23.68
N GLN A 235 11.47 19.78 22.51
CA GLN A 235 11.52 21.24 22.41
C GLN A 235 10.41 21.94 23.23
N ALA A 236 9.27 21.27 23.42
CA ALA A 236 8.21 21.76 24.31
C ALA A 236 8.53 21.49 25.81
N ARG A 237 9.78 21.23 26.17
CA ARG A 237 10.26 20.93 27.53
C ARG A 237 9.60 19.70 28.15
N LYS A 238 9.19 18.72 27.32
CA LYS A 238 8.74 17.42 27.80
C LYS A 238 9.90 16.44 27.84
N ARG A 239 9.91 15.57 28.84
CA ARG A 239 10.87 14.45 28.89
C ARG A 239 10.39 13.39 27.95
N VAL A 240 11.15 13.11 26.92
CA VAL A 240 10.77 12.21 25.82
C VAL A 240 11.82 11.13 25.65
N VAL A 241 11.38 9.90 25.50
CA VAL A 241 12.21 8.79 25.05
C VAL A 241 11.64 8.20 23.79
N LEU A 242 12.49 8.01 22.79
CA LEU A 242 12.20 7.29 21.55
C LEU A 242 12.77 5.88 21.64
N ILE A 243 11.94 4.89 21.41
CA ILE A 243 12.32 3.47 21.38
C ILE A 243 12.25 3.00 19.93
N ASP A 244 13.37 2.50 19.39
CA ASP A 244 13.40 1.81 18.10
C ASP A 244 12.96 0.36 18.30
N ALA A 245 11.68 0.08 18.06
CA ALA A 245 11.10 -1.25 18.14
C ALA A 245 11.12 -2.00 16.78
N ASP A 246 11.70 -1.42 15.73
CA ASP A 246 11.97 -2.15 14.48
C ASP A 246 13.19 -3.08 14.64
N ILE A 247 13.05 -4.07 15.52
CA ILE A 247 14.09 -5.09 15.81
C ILE A 247 14.33 -6.06 14.62
N ARG A 248 13.59 -5.90 13.52
CA ARG A 248 13.77 -6.70 12.31
C ARG A 248 14.77 -6.08 11.35
N LYS A 249 14.79 -4.77 11.23
CA LYS A 249 15.66 -4.04 10.30
C LYS A 249 16.70 -3.17 11.02
N GLY A 250 16.39 -2.71 12.24
CA GLY A 250 17.29 -1.89 13.04
C GLY A 250 17.80 -0.65 12.32
N THR A 251 16.94 0.00 11.52
CA THR A 251 17.34 1.07 10.59
C THR A 251 17.94 2.27 11.33
N GLN A 252 17.42 2.61 12.50
CA GLN A 252 17.97 3.71 13.31
C GLN A 252 19.24 3.30 14.04
N SER A 253 19.25 2.09 14.56
CA SER A 253 20.38 1.55 15.33
C SER A 253 21.65 1.35 14.49
N SER A 254 21.49 0.99 13.22
CA SER A 254 22.62 0.86 12.29
C SER A 254 23.31 2.18 11.99
N LEU A 255 22.59 3.30 12.09
CA LEU A 255 23.15 4.65 11.89
C LEU A 255 23.94 5.15 13.09
N LEU A 256 23.69 4.62 14.29
CA LEU A 256 24.28 5.07 15.55
C LEU A 256 25.37 4.14 16.07
N GLY A 257 25.58 2.96 15.45
CA GLY A 257 26.72 2.08 15.70
C GLY A 257 26.74 1.35 17.05
N HIS A 258 25.61 1.20 17.72
CA HIS A 258 25.52 0.56 19.02
C HIS A 258 25.08 -0.90 18.92
N GLY A 259 25.84 -1.81 19.53
CA GLY A 259 25.51 -3.24 19.60
C GLY A 259 24.44 -3.60 20.64
N GLN A 260 24.24 -2.74 21.65
CA GLN A 260 23.25 -2.94 22.72
C GLN A 260 22.01 -2.09 22.48
N GLY A 261 20.83 -2.61 22.87
CA GLY A 261 19.58 -1.92 22.69
C GLY A 261 18.39 -2.67 23.28
N LEU A 262 17.20 -2.37 22.78
CA LEU A 262 15.95 -2.97 23.23
C LEU A 262 16.01 -4.51 23.29
N THR A 263 16.59 -5.14 22.25
CA THR A 263 16.72 -6.60 22.19
C THR A 263 17.57 -7.15 23.34
N THR A 264 18.62 -6.44 23.75
CA THR A 264 19.46 -6.82 24.89
C THR A 264 18.66 -6.85 26.19
N TYR A 265 17.82 -5.84 26.41
CA TYR A 265 16.95 -5.79 27.58
C TYR A 265 15.88 -6.89 27.54
N LEU A 266 15.22 -7.07 26.38
CA LEU A 266 14.17 -8.07 26.23
C LEU A 266 14.67 -9.50 26.36
N ASN A 267 15.95 -9.75 26.03
CA ASN A 267 16.59 -11.06 26.13
C ASN A 267 17.15 -11.39 27.55
N ASN A 268 16.97 -10.50 28.50
CA ASN A 268 17.52 -10.59 29.85
C ASN A 268 19.07 -10.48 29.93
N ASP A 269 19.71 -9.91 28.94
CA ASP A 269 21.17 -9.69 28.95
C ASP A 269 21.54 -8.47 29.84
N THR A 270 20.57 -7.60 30.13
CA THR A 270 20.68 -6.48 31.07
C THR A 270 19.36 -6.21 31.78
N ASP A 271 19.42 -5.79 33.02
CA ASP A 271 18.24 -5.39 33.81
C ASP A 271 18.07 -3.87 33.91
N SER A 272 19.13 -3.12 33.59
CA SER A 272 19.10 -1.66 33.58
C SER A 272 18.83 -1.13 32.16
N TYR A 273 17.77 -0.38 32.01
CA TYR A 273 17.47 0.31 30.76
C TYR A 273 18.32 1.58 30.61
N GLU A 274 18.84 2.10 31.69
CA GLU A 274 19.69 3.31 31.72
C GLU A 274 20.96 3.11 30.90
N ASP A 275 21.49 1.88 30.88
CA ASP A 275 22.68 1.51 30.11
C ASP A 275 22.43 1.50 28.59
N LEU A 276 21.17 1.43 28.20
CA LEU A 276 20.74 1.42 26.79
C LEU A 276 20.41 2.83 26.26
N LEU A 277 20.30 3.81 27.18
CA LEU A 277 19.92 5.17 26.82
C LEU A 277 21.06 5.90 26.12
N ILE A 278 20.83 6.30 24.90
CA ILE A 278 21.69 7.20 24.16
C ILE A 278 21.20 8.63 24.41
N ARG A 279 22.00 9.38 25.18
CA ARG A 279 21.78 10.80 25.49
C ARG A 279 22.70 11.64 24.62
N ASP A 280 22.56 11.52 23.31
CA ASP A 280 23.43 12.25 22.39
C ASP A 280 22.68 13.49 21.89
N LYS A 281 23.41 14.52 21.46
CA LYS A 281 23.07 15.76 20.73
C LYS A 281 21.61 16.05 20.34
N THR A 282 20.66 15.16 20.63
CA THR A 282 19.22 15.31 20.45
C THR A 282 18.60 15.73 21.77
N ASP A 283 17.53 16.53 21.70
CA ASP A 283 16.80 17.00 22.90
C ASP A 283 16.00 15.90 23.58
N PHE A 284 16.00 14.67 23.11
CA PHE A 284 15.30 13.50 23.62
C PHE A 284 16.24 12.31 23.79
N ASP A 285 15.90 11.43 24.72
CA ASP A 285 16.64 10.19 24.96
C ASP A 285 16.22 9.11 23.94
N PHE A 286 17.15 8.25 23.55
CA PHE A 286 16.91 7.23 22.54
C PHE A 286 17.34 5.84 23.04
N ILE A 287 16.48 4.84 22.85
CA ILE A 287 16.79 3.42 23.03
C ILE A 287 16.83 2.76 21.66
N PRO A 288 18.01 2.33 21.20
CA PRO A 288 18.17 1.64 19.91
C PRO A 288 17.53 0.26 19.94
N SER A 289 17.22 -0.31 18.78
CA SER A 289 16.69 -1.68 18.68
C SER A 289 17.68 -2.74 19.15
N GLY A 290 18.98 -2.50 18.97
CA GLY A 290 20.01 -3.46 19.32
C GLY A 290 20.29 -4.47 18.20
N ILE A 291 20.82 -5.64 18.59
CA ILE A 291 21.16 -6.73 17.67
C ILE A 291 19.86 -7.39 17.15
N ILE A 292 19.81 -7.67 15.86
CA ILE A 292 18.64 -8.33 15.25
C ILE A 292 18.54 -9.77 15.77
N PRO A 293 17.48 -10.11 16.50
CA PRO A 293 17.31 -11.45 17.06
C PRO A 293 16.75 -12.43 16.02
N PRO A 294 16.93 -13.75 16.22
CA PRO A 294 16.37 -14.76 15.33
C PRO A 294 14.83 -14.85 15.43
N ASN A 295 14.25 -14.44 16.57
CA ASN A 295 12.81 -14.53 16.87
C ASN A 295 12.20 -13.19 17.31
N PRO A 296 12.16 -12.17 16.44
CA PRO A 296 11.79 -10.82 16.82
C PRO A 296 10.34 -10.70 17.36
N ALA A 297 9.41 -11.47 16.81
CA ALA A 297 8.01 -11.38 17.23
C ALA A 297 7.78 -11.91 18.65
N GLU A 298 8.43 -13.01 19.01
CA GLU A 298 8.34 -13.61 20.35
C GLU A 298 8.98 -12.68 21.40
N LEU A 299 10.06 -12.05 21.05
CA LEU A 299 10.78 -11.15 21.93
C LEU A 299 9.94 -9.91 22.30
N LEU A 300 9.22 -9.34 21.33
CA LEU A 300 8.30 -8.21 21.59
C LEU A 300 7.04 -8.61 22.37
N MET A 301 6.67 -9.88 22.38
CA MET A 301 5.55 -10.40 23.18
C MET A 301 5.92 -10.68 24.63
N ASN A 302 7.17 -10.50 25.01
CA ASN A 302 7.64 -10.72 26.36
C ASN A 302 7.09 -9.64 27.32
N SER A 303 6.72 -10.04 28.52
CA SER A 303 6.29 -9.14 29.62
C SER A 303 7.32 -8.07 29.99
N ARG A 304 8.59 -8.29 29.65
CA ARG A 304 9.66 -7.31 29.86
C ARG A 304 9.46 -6.01 29.09
N LEU A 305 8.79 -6.03 27.95
CA LEU A 305 8.45 -4.79 27.24
C LEU A 305 7.46 -3.95 28.06
N GLU A 306 6.47 -4.58 28.67
CA GLU A 306 5.53 -3.89 29.58
C GLU A 306 6.23 -3.35 30.83
N GLU A 307 7.15 -4.12 31.40
CA GLU A 307 7.98 -3.70 32.53
C GLU A 307 8.83 -2.48 32.15
N LEU A 308 9.50 -2.52 30.99
CA LEU A 308 10.29 -1.39 30.49
C LEU A 308 9.43 -0.14 30.33
N ILE A 309 8.27 -0.27 29.67
CA ILE A 309 7.34 0.85 29.48
C ILE A 309 6.85 1.37 30.85
N GLY A 310 6.61 0.49 31.80
CA GLY A 310 6.26 0.85 33.19
C GLY A 310 7.34 1.72 33.85
N LYS A 311 8.58 1.27 33.81
CA LYS A 311 9.74 2.01 34.35
C LYS A 311 9.95 3.36 33.65
N LEU A 312 9.83 3.37 32.34
CA LEU A 312 9.96 4.59 31.55
C LEU A 312 8.84 5.61 31.83
N LYS A 313 7.62 5.17 32.11
CA LYS A 313 6.51 6.04 32.51
C LYS A 313 6.77 6.79 33.83
N GLU A 314 7.60 6.30 34.71
CA GLU A 314 7.97 7.02 35.92
C GLU A 314 8.83 8.24 35.63
N VAL A 315 9.68 8.14 34.61
CA VAL A 315 10.69 9.16 34.28
C VAL A 315 10.23 10.08 33.16
N TYR A 316 9.62 9.55 32.08
CA TYR A 316 9.30 10.28 30.87
C TYR A 316 7.82 10.71 30.80
N ASP A 317 7.59 11.85 30.16
CA ASP A 317 6.24 12.37 29.89
C ASP A 317 5.66 11.74 28.62
N TYR A 318 6.54 11.45 27.65
CA TYR A 318 6.19 10.80 26.40
C TYR A 318 7.16 9.67 26.10
N ILE A 319 6.62 8.52 25.74
CA ILE A 319 7.34 7.35 25.22
C ILE A 319 6.87 7.17 23.79
N VAL A 320 7.76 7.37 22.84
CA VAL A 320 7.47 7.19 21.41
C VAL A 320 8.07 5.87 20.96
N ILE A 321 7.28 5.02 20.34
CA ILE A 321 7.69 3.69 19.84
C ILE A 321 7.60 3.71 18.33
N ASP A 322 8.75 3.46 17.65
CA ASP A 322 8.86 3.40 16.18
C ASP A 322 8.71 1.99 15.67
#